data_870cdf539746e4632f9228049d702d09
#
_entry.id   870cdf539746e4632f9228049d702d09
#
_cell.length_a   1.000
_cell.length_b   1.000
_cell.length_c   1.000
_cell.angle_alpha   90.00
_cell.angle_beta   90.00
_cell.angle_gamma   90.00
#
_symmetry.space_group_name_H-M   'P 1'
#
loop_
_entity.id
_entity.type
_entity.pdbx_description
1 polymer ?
#
loop_
_entity_poly.entity_id
_entity_poly.type
_entity_poly.pdbx_seq_one_letter_code
_entity_poly.pdbx_strand_id
1 'polypeptide(L)'
;MGHGAAEPATPMAGLSAIRVRLDIGYDGTGFFGWARQPGQRTVQGTLEDALTRVLGLAEPAALTVAGRTDAGVHARGQVAQADIPADRWADSGRTAVRRLARLLPPDVRVHRLAPAPPGFDARFSAIWRRYAYRVCDDLALADPLARHATLWYRSRLDVAAMNQAAEGCLGEHDFAAFCRRRDGASTVRTLLRLDWTRPEPVVAEATVVADAFCHNMVRALVGALLKVGDGSRPPGWPAQVLAARVRDPAAPVVAPHGLCLEEVGYPADASLAARATAARNLRAVPPAP
;
A
#
# COMPACT_ATOMS: atom_id res chain seq x y z
N MET A 1 51.68 30.42 -32.73
CA MET A 1 50.26 30.34 -32.57
C MET A 1 49.91 28.86 -32.60
N GLY A 2 49.84 28.23 -31.43
CA GLY A 2 49.54 26.81 -31.28
C GLY A 2 48.08 26.64 -30.82
N HIS A 3 47.23 26.08 -31.67
CA HIS A 3 45.90 25.67 -31.29
C HIS A 3 45.98 24.35 -30.51
N GLY A 4 45.77 24.40 -29.20
CA GLY A 4 45.52 23.21 -28.39
C GLY A 4 44.11 22.67 -28.72
N ALA A 5 44.08 21.52 -29.34
CA ALA A 5 42.83 20.74 -29.48
C ALA A 5 42.43 20.19 -28.10
N ALA A 6 41.26 20.58 -27.63
CA ALA A 6 40.65 19.99 -26.45
C ALA A 6 40.31 18.51 -26.76
N GLU A 7 40.86 17.58 -25.98
CA GLU A 7 40.46 16.19 -26.02
C GLU A 7 38.97 16.06 -25.68
N PRO A 8 38.20 15.22 -26.43
CA PRO A 8 36.81 14.96 -26.07
C PRO A 8 36.75 14.20 -24.75
N ALA A 9 35.98 14.71 -23.80
CA ALA A 9 35.71 14.04 -22.53
C ALA A 9 35.17 12.62 -22.78
N THR A 10 35.89 11.65 -22.26
CA THR A 10 35.47 10.23 -22.28
C THR A 10 34.09 10.11 -21.64
N PRO A 11 33.10 9.49 -22.30
CA PRO A 11 31.79 9.28 -21.69
C PRO A 11 31.99 8.40 -20.45
N MET A 12 31.54 8.87 -19.28
CA MET A 12 31.56 8.12 -18.04
C MET A 12 30.86 6.79 -18.25
N ALA A 13 31.63 5.69 -18.19
CA ALA A 13 31.12 4.33 -18.21
C ALA A 13 30.01 4.24 -17.15
N GLY A 14 28.81 3.85 -17.57
CA GLY A 14 27.64 3.77 -16.71
C GLY A 14 27.93 2.94 -15.46
N LEU A 15 27.93 3.55 -14.30
CA LEU A 15 28.06 2.88 -13.01
C LEU A 15 26.97 1.81 -12.95
N SER A 16 27.36 0.54 -12.81
CA SER A 16 26.38 -0.56 -12.63
C SER A 16 25.53 -0.25 -11.41
N ALA A 17 24.20 -0.34 -11.53
CA ALA A 17 23.27 -0.13 -10.44
C ALA A 17 22.84 -1.49 -9.87
N ILE A 18 22.66 -1.55 -8.56
CA ILE A 18 22.09 -2.70 -7.84
C ILE A 18 20.69 -2.32 -7.43
N ARG A 19 19.70 -3.13 -7.85
CA ARG A 19 18.35 -3.02 -7.32
C ARG A 19 18.30 -3.52 -5.89
N VAL A 20 17.82 -2.69 -4.99
CA VAL A 20 17.61 -3.07 -3.58
C VAL A 20 16.12 -3.08 -3.25
N ARG A 21 15.70 -4.06 -2.44
CA ARG A 21 14.37 -4.17 -1.87
C ARG A 21 14.39 -3.61 -0.45
N LEU A 22 13.36 -2.85 -0.11
CA LEU A 22 13.09 -2.33 1.22
C LEU A 22 11.81 -2.96 1.76
N ASP A 23 11.86 -3.52 2.98
CA ASP A 23 10.67 -3.89 3.76
C ASP A 23 10.47 -2.82 4.84
N ILE A 24 9.27 -2.20 4.88
CA ILE A 24 9.05 -0.92 5.55
C ILE A 24 7.79 -0.98 6.41
N GLY A 25 7.87 -0.42 7.63
CA GLY A 25 6.71 -0.13 8.46
C GLY A 25 6.58 1.36 8.77
N TYR A 26 5.36 1.85 8.91
CA TYR A 26 5.10 3.23 9.32
C TYR A 26 3.74 3.42 9.99
N ASP A 27 3.72 4.34 10.96
CA ASP A 27 2.51 4.99 11.46
C ASP A 27 2.14 6.13 10.51
N GLY A 28 1.04 5.99 9.77
CA GLY A 28 0.60 6.94 8.76
C GLY A 28 0.00 8.23 9.32
N THR A 29 -0.26 8.33 10.62
CA THR A 29 -1.01 9.42 11.25
C THR A 29 -0.49 10.81 10.88
N GLY A 30 0.83 10.99 10.90
CA GLY A 30 1.50 12.27 10.59
C GLY A 30 1.91 12.43 9.12
N PHE A 31 1.43 11.57 8.21
CA PHE A 31 1.82 11.59 6.80
C PHE A 31 0.65 11.92 5.87
N PHE A 32 0.92 12.76 4.86
CA PHE A 32 0.01 13.02 3.75
C PHE A 32 0.04 11.89 2.69
N GLY A 33 0.11 10.64 3.17
CA GLY A 33 0.18 9.43 2.39
C GLY A 33 1.60 9.05 1.96
N TRP A 34 1.67 8.06 1.06
CA TRP A 34 2.95 7.57 0.56
C TRP A 34 3.67 8.55 -0.37
N ALA A 35 3.00 8.97 -1.46
CA ALA A 35 3.65 9.63 -2.59
C ALA A 35 4.19 11.02 -2.23
N ARG A 36 5.42 11.34 -2.66
CA ARG A 36 6.03 12.67 -2.50
C ARG A 36 5.14 13.75 -3.10
N GLN A 37 4.90 14.81 -2.34
CA GLN A 37 4.12 15.98 -2.70
C GLN A 37 4.84 17.25 -2.25
N PRO A 38 4.82 18.34 -3.04
CA PRO A 38 5.47 19.59 -2.64
C PRO A 38 4.90 20.12 -1.31
N GLY A 39 5.79 20.49 -0.39
CA GLY A 39 5.43 21.07 0.89
C GLY A 39 4.74 20.13 1.89
N GLN A 40 4.56 18.85 1.56
CA GLN A 40 3.89 17.89 2.42
C GLN A 40 4.85 16.83 2.96
N ARG A 41 4.68 16.45 4.22
CA ARG A 41 5.40 15.32 4.83
C ARG A 41 4.80 14.01 4.32
N THR A 42 5.56 13.25 3.54
CA THR A 42 5.14 11.97 2.94
C THR A 42 6.13 10.87 3.28
N VAL A 43 5.66 9.61 3.30
CA VAL A 43 6.52 8.46 3.61
C VAL A 43 7.65 8.34 2.58
N GLN A 44 7.33 8.46 1.28
CA GLN A 44 8.31 8.41 0.19
C GLN A 44 9.37 9.49 0.33
N GLY A 45 8.97 10.74 0.57
CA GLY A 45 9.90 11.84 0.74
C GLY A 45 10.86 11.63 1.90
N THR A 46 10.32 11.23 3.06
CA THR A 46 11.12 10.94 4.26
C THR A 46 12.14 9.82 4.03
N LEU A 47 11.73 8.75 3.33
CA LEU A 47 12.62 7.62 3.02
C LEU A 47 13.67 7.97 1.98
N GLU A 48 13.31 8.65 0.89
CA GLU A 48 14.23 9.05 -0.17
C GLU A 48 15.32 9.99 0.36
N ASP A 49 14.95 10.97 1.17
CA ASP A 49 15.90 11.89 1.80
C ASP A 49 16.86 11.16 2.75
N ALA A 50 16.35 10.22 3.55
CA ALA A 50 17.15 9.42 4.47
C ALA A 50 18.09 8.45 3.73
N LEU A 51 17.62 7.76 2.67
CA LEU A 51 18.41 6.86 1.84
C LEU A 51 19.55 7.62 1.14
N THR A 52 19.23 8.76 0.51
CA THR A 52 20.21 9.63 -0.16
C THR A 52 21.35 9.98 0.79
N ARG A 53 21.00 10.39 2.01
CA ARG A 53 21.97 10.78 3.03
C ARG A 53 22.81 9.61 3.56
N VAL A 54 22.14 8.47 3.85
CA VAL A 54 22.78 7.29 4.42
C VAL A 54 23.74 6.61 3.43
N LEU A 55 23.35 6.56 2.15
CA LEU A 55 24.15 5.93 1.10
C LEU A 55 25.12 6.91 0.41
N GLY A 56 25.07 8.21 0.75
CA GLY A 56 25.92 9.23 0.15
C GLY A 56 25.69 9.41 -1.36
N LEU A 57 24.40 9.37 -1.78
CA LEU A 57 24.06 9.50 -3.19
C LEU A 57 24.18 10.96 -3.65
N ALA A 58 24.65 11.16 -4.88
CA ALA A 58 24.72 12.48 -5.50
C ALA A 58 23.33 13.00 -5.89
N GLU A 59 22.47 12.10 -6.34
CA GLU A 59 21.08 12.38 -6.71
C GLU A 59 20.10 11.72 -5.72
N PRO A 60 18.89 12.27 -5.52
CA PRO A 60 17.90 11.68 -4.65
C PRO A 60 17.57 10.24 -5.04
N ALA A 61 17.55 9.33 -4.05
CA ALA A 61 17.06 7.97 -4.27
C ALA A 61 15.61 7.99 -4.76
N ALA A 62 15.34 7.33 -5.87
CA ALA A 62 13.97 7.20 -6.39
C ALA A 62 13.35 5.88 -5.94
N LEU A 63 12.25 5.95 -5.19
CA LEU A 63 11.53 4.75 -4.69
C LEU A 63 10.36 4.37 -5.60
N THR A 64 10.34 3.10 -6.01
CA THR A 64 9.15 2.44 -6.58
C THR A 64 8.50 1.58 -5.51
N VAL A 65 7.22 1.81 -5.20
CA VAL A 65 6.48 1.14 -4.14
C VAL A 65 5.50 0.09 -4.68
N ALA A 66 5.26 -0.98 -3.90
CA ALA A 66 4.30 -2.04 -4.23
C ALA A 66 2.86 -1.55 -4.36
N GLY A 67 2.48 -0.58 -3.52
CA GLY A 67 1.17 0.08 -3.55
C GLY A 67 1.19 1.34 -2.70
N ARG A 68 0.70 2.46 -3.24
CA ARG A 68 0.58 3.71 -2.50
C ARG A 68 -0.50 3.56 -1.44
N THR A 69 -0.27 4.13 -0.26
CA THR A 69 -1.26 4.29 0.81
C THR A 69 -1.72 5.75 0.86
N ASP A 70 -2.98 5.94 1.23
CA ASP A 70 -3.57 7.27 1.40
C ASP A 70 -3.06 7.96 2.69
N ALA A 71 -3.33 9.26 2.83
CA ALA A 71 -3.04 10.00 4.05
C ALA A 71 -3.68 9.33 5.28
N GLY A 72 -2.91 9.17 6.35
CA GLY A 72 -3.35 8.56 7.60
C GLY A 72 -3.42 7.02 7.59
N VAL A 73 -3.11 6.34 6.49
CA VAL A 73 -3.07 4.87 6.39
C VAL A 73 -1.71 4.35 6.83
N HIS A 74 -1.70 3.33 7.68
CA HIS A 74 -0.49 2.69 8.21
C HIS A 74 0.03 1.56 7.33
N ALA A 75 1.24 1.09 7.61
CA ALA A 75 1.77 -0.15 7.07
C ALA A 75 2.71 -0.85 8.06
N ARG A 76 2.60 -2.17 8.14
CA ARG A 76 3.59 -3.07 8.75
C ARG A 76 4.44 -3.80 7.71
N GLY A 77 3.89 -4.02 6.52
CA GLY A 77 4.51 -4.80 5.46
C GLY A 77 4.55 -4.09 4.10
N GLN A 78 4.84 -2.79 4.07
CA GLN A 78 5.07 -2.09 2.81
C GLN A 78 6.39 -2.52 2.18
N VAL A 79 6.40 -2.64 0.86
CA VAL A 79 7.60 -2.98 0.08
C VAL A 79 7.88 -1.89 -0.96
N ALA A 80 9.15 -1.50 -1.05
CA ALA A 80 9.64 -0.61 -2.08
C ALA A 80 10.96 -1.11 -2.68
N GLN A 81 11.38 -0.53 -3.77
CA GLN A 81 12.69 -0.74 -4.38
C GLN A 81 13.34 0.59 -4.77
N ALA A 82 14.67 0.57 -4.83
CA ALA A 82 15.48 1.60 -5.45
C ALA A 82 16.63 0.98 -6.23
N ASP A 83 17.10 1.65 -7.27
CA ASP A 83 18.31 1.29 -7.99
C ASP A 83 19.45 2.18 -7.45
N ILE A 84 20.46 1.55 -6.82
CA ILE A 84 21.55 2.21 -6.10
C ILE A 84 22.87 1.96 -6.84
N PRO A 85 23.73 2.96 -7.07
CA PRO A 85 25.06 2.76 -7.64
C PRO A 85 25.83 1.68 -6.86
N ALA A 86 26.47 0.76 -7.58
CA ALA A 86 27.09 -0.43 -6.99
C ALA A 86 28.22 -0.10 -6.00
N ASP A 87 29.00 0.94 -6.27
CA ASP A 87 30.04 1.47 -5.37
C ASP A 87 29.44 1.95 -4.05
N ARG A 88 28.36 2.74 -4.10
CA ARG A 88 27.66 3.23 -2.90
C ARG A 88 27.06 2.11 -2.08
N TRP A 89 26.53 1.09 -2.76
CA TRP A 89 26.01 -0.09 -2.08
C TRP A 89 27.14 -0.88 -1.41
N ALA A 90 28.27 -1.10 -2.07
CA ALA A 90 29.43 -1.79 -1.51
C ALA A 90 29.94 -1.11 -0.24
N ASP A 91 30.02 0.23 -0.24
CA ASP A 91 30.54 1.02 0.88
C ASP A 91 29.59 1.07 2.08
N SER A 92 28.30 1.21 1.84
CA SER A 92 27.34 1.59 2.89
C SER A 92 26.21 0.60 3.11
N GLY A 93 25.94 -0.33 2.18
CA GLY A 93 24.76 -1.21 2.20
C GLY A 93 24.64 -2.04 3.47
N ARG A 94 25.73 -2.63 3.95
CA ARG A 94 25.75 -3.49 5.16
C ARG A 94 25.32 -2.76 6.43
N THR A 95 25.56 -1.45 6.53
CA THR A 95 25.25 -0.66 7.72
C THR A 95 23.99 0.21 7.54
N ALA A 96 23.45 0.24 6.34
CA ALA A 96 22.38 1.17 5.95
C ALA A 96 21.15 1.06 6.85
N VAL A 97 20.65 -0.14 7.15
CA VAL A 97 19.46 -0.33 8.02
C VAL A 97 19.67 0.30 9.40
N ARG A 98 20.84 0.05 10.02
CA ARG A 98 21.17 0.61 11.33
C ARG A 98 21.31 2.14 11.29
N ARG A 99 21.90 2.68 10.22
CA ARG A 99 22.03 4.12 10.02
C ARG A 99 20.67 4.79 9.76
N LEU A 100 19.82 4.16 8.95
CA LEU A 100 18.43 4.59 8.72
C LEU A 100 17.63 4.60 10.02
N ALA A 101 17.76 3.57 10.87
CA ALA A 101 17.05 3.52 12.14
C ALA A 101 17.38 4.66 13.10
N ARG A 102 18.60 5.26 12.97
CA ARG A 102 19.03 6.44 13.76
C ARG A 102 18.59 7.76 13.15
N LEU A 103 18.44 7.79 11.83
CA LEU A 103 18.12 9.02 11.08
C LEU A 103 16.61 9.23 10.91
N LEU A 104 15.87 8.14 10.68
CA LEU A 104 14.43 8.19 10.45
C LEU A 104 13.67 8.58 11.74
N PRO A 105 12.61 9.38 11.62
CA PRO A 105 11.73 9.70 12.74
C PRO A 105 11.05 8.42 13.28
N PRO A 106 10.51 8.45 14.53
CA PRO A 106 10.00 7.25 15.21
C PRO A 106 8.85 6.55 14.49
N ASP A 107 8.12 7.24 13.64
CA ASP A 107 6.95 6.75 12.92
C ASP A 107 7.26 6.09 11.56
N VAL A 108 8.54 5.94 11.17
CA VAL A 108 8.97 5.18 9.98
C VAL A 108 10.15 4.27 10.32
N ARG A 109 10.11 3.05 9.82
CA ARG A 109 11.24 2.09 9.94
C ARG A 109 11.45 1.33 8.64
N VAL A 110 12.72 1.12 8.29
CA VAL A 110 13.17 0.14 7.30
C VAL A 110 13.63 -1.08 8.07
N HIS A 111 12.87 -2.17 7.98
CA HIS A 111 13.16 -3.42 8.68
C HIS A 111 14.25 -4.23 7.97
N ARG A 112 14.24 -4.16 6.64
CA ARG A 112 15.20 -4.84 5.77
C ARG A 112 15.54 -3.96 4.59
N LEU A 113 16.82 -3.97 4.20
CA LEU A 113 17.35 -3.40 2.97
C LEU A 113 18.39 -4.38 2.42
N ALA A 114 18.12 -4.94 1.25
CA ALA A 114 18.98 -5.97 0.66
C ALA A 114 18.89 -5.94 -0.87
N PRO A 115 19.89 -6.46 -1.59
CA PRO A 115 19.78 -6.68 -3.03
C PRO A 115 18.52 -7.48 -3.34
N ALA A 116 17.77 -7.03 -4.33
CA ALA A 116 16.57 -7.70 -4.80
C ALA A 116 16.93 -8.87 -5.71
N PRO A 117 16.12 -9.95 -5.75
CA PRO A 117 16.29 -11.00 -6.73
C PRO A 117 16.20 -10.47 -8.17
N PRO A 118 16.84 -11.14 -9.15
CA PRO A 118 16.74 -10.77 -10.55
C PRO A 118 15.28 -10.68 -11.03
N GLY A 119 14.96 -9.62 -11.78
CA GLY A 119 13.60 -9.40 -12.31
C GLY A 119 12.59 -8.89 -11.30
N PHE A 120 12.99 -8.61 -10.06
CA PHE A 120 12.10 -8.02 -9.05
C PHE A 120 11.63 -6.63 -9.45
N ASP A 121 10.32 -6.42 -9.35
CA ASP A 121 9.65 -5.12 -9.44
C ASP A 121 8.67 -5.02 -8.27
N ALA A 122 8.89 -4.07 -7.35
CA ALA A 122 8.07 -3.95 -6.15
C ALA A 122 6.58 -3.81 -6.47
N ARG A 123 6.21 -3.13 -7.55
CA ARG A 123 4.83 -2.89 -7.94
C ARG A 123 4.26 -4.01 -8.79
N PHE A 124 4.96 -4.40 -9.85
CA PHE A 124 4.41 -5.27 -10.89
C PHE A 124 4.68 -6.76 -10.66
N SER A 125 5.70 -7.13 -9.86
CA SER A 125 5.89 -8.52 -9.46
C SER A 125 4.95 -8.96 -8.33
N ALA A 126 4.31 -8.03 -7.62
CA ALA A 126 3.38 -8.37 -6.54
C ALA A 126 2.12 -9.07 -7.08
N ILE A 127 1.69 -10.12 -6.36
CA ILE A 127 0.52 -10.95 -6.72
C ILE A 127 -0.70 -10.63 -5.88
N TRP A 128 -0.53 -10.19 -4.63
CA TRP A 128 -1.60 -9.72 -3.76
C TRP A 128 -1.09 -8.72 -2.72
N ARG A 129 -2.02 -8.00 -2.07
CA ARG A 129 -1.80 -7.15 -0.89
C ARG A 129 -2.83 -7.53 0.16
N ARG A 130 -2.40 -7.58 1.42
CA ARG A 130 -3.26 -7.85 2.57
C ARG A 130 -3.31 -6.62 3.47
N TYR A 131 -4.53 -6.18 3.72
CA TYR A 131 -4.83 -5.12 4.67
C TYR A 131 -5.60 -5.67 5.86
N ALA A 132 -5.41 -5.04 7.02
CA ALA A 132 -6.30 -5.14 8.16
C ALA A 132 -7.00 -3.81 8.39
N TYR A 133 -8.28 -3.85 8.81
CA TYR A 133 -9.00 -2.68 9.28
C TYR A 133 -9.61 -2.96 10.64
N ARG A 134 -9.23 -2.15 11.65
CA ARG A 134 -9.63 -2.34 13.05
C ARG A 134 -10.69 -1.36 13.46
N VAL A 135 -11.72 -1.88 14.16
CA VAL A 135 -12.85 -1.10 14.65
C VAL A 135 -13.12 -1.48 16.10
N CYS A 136 -13.10 -0.51 17.01
CA CYS A 136 -13.63 -0.66 18.35
C CYS A 136 -15.10 -0.24 18.34
N ASP A 137 -16.00 -1.16 18.69
CA ASP A 137 -17.46 -0.99 18.62
C ASP A 137 -18.13 -0.82 20.00
N ASP A 138 -17.31 -0.46 21.01
CA ASP A 138 -17.75 -0.02 22.33
C ASP A 138 -16.88 1.14 22.80
N LEU A 139 -17.42 2.35 22.79
CA LEU A 139 -16.67 3.56 23.11
C LEU A 139 -16.25 3.64 24.58
N ALA A 140 -16.99 2.98 25.49
CA ALA A 140 -16.65 2.98 26.90
C ALA A 140 -15.41 2.12 27.21
N LEU A 141 -15.12 1.16 26.36
CA LEU A 141 -13.99 0.22 26.48
C LEU A 141 -12.89 0.48 25.43
N ALA A 142 -12.97 1.60 24.71
CA ALA A 142 -11.97 1.95 23.69
C ALA A 142 -10.61 2.23 24.31
N ASP A 143 -9.56 1.53 23.84
CA ASP A 143 -8.18 1.76 24.30
C ASP A 143 -7.61 3.06 23.72
N PRO A 144 -7.26 4.06 24.56
CA PRO A 144 -6.64 5.31 24.10
C PRO A 144 -5.28 5.11 23.41
N LEU A 145 -4.53 4.05 23.76
CA LEU A 145 -3.24 3.77 23.15
C LEU A 145 -3.39 3.25 21.71
N ALA A 146 -4.51 2.60 21.39
CA ALA A 146 -4.82 2.11 20.05
C ALA A 146 -5.54 3.16 19.16
N ARG A 147 -5.83 4.37 19.66
CA ARG A 147 -6.65 5.39 18.98
C ARG A 147 -6.16 5.79 17.59
N HIS A 148 -4.87 5.66 17.31
CA HIS A 148 -4.28 5.99 16.01
C HIS A 148 -4.34 4.84 15.00
N ALA A 149 -4.69 3.62 15.45
CA ALA A 149 -4.72 2.43 14.62
C ALA A 149 -6.08 1.68 14.67
N THR A 150 -7.11 2.27 15.29
CA THR A 150 -8.43 1.65 15.46
C THR A 150 -9.52 2.71 15.32
N LEU A 151 -10.47 2.47 14.42
CA LEU A 151 -11.66 3.32 14.29
C LEU A 151 -12.56 3.09 15.51
N TRP A 152 -12.97 4.16 16.18
CA TRP A 152 -13.99 4.10 17.22
C TRP A 152 -15.38 4.25 16.60
N TYR A 153 -16.23 3.25 16.80
CA TYR A 153 -17.55 3.17 16.21
C TYR A 153 -18.63 3.09 17.29
N ARG A 154 -19.75 3.78 17.11
CA ARG A 154 -20.73 3.97 18.19
C ARG A 154 -21.66 2.78 18.41
N SER A 155 -21.79 1.89 17.43
CA SER A 155 -22.74 0.80 17.47
C SER A 155 -22.02 -0.52 17.53
N ARG A 156 -22.54 -1.43 18.35
CA ARG A 156 -22.10 -2.83 18.36
C ARG A 156 -22.30 -3.44 16.98
N LEU A 157 -21.31 -4.19 16.51
CA LEU A 157 -21.28 -4.76 15.16
C LEU A 157 -21.62 -6.24 15.18
N ASP A 158 -22.56 -6.64 14.33
CA ASP A 158 -22.82 -8.03 14.01
C ASP A 158 -21.80 -8.54 12.97
N VAL A 159 -20.74 -9.16 13.47
CA VAL A 159 -19.67 -9.72 12.63
C VAL A 159 -20.16 -10.86 11.73
N ALA A 160 -21.19 -11.63 12.15
CA ALA A 160 -21.74 -12.69 11.32
C ALA A 160 -22.48 -12.12 10.10
N ALA A 161 -23.31 -11.10 10.30
CA ALA A 161 -23.98 -10.40 9.21
C ALA A 161 -22.97 -9.72 8.26
N MET A 162 -21.88 -9.15 8.80
CA MET A 162 -20.81 -8.54 7.99
C MET A 162 -20.08 -9.59 7.13
N ASN A 163 -19.81 -10.78 7.67
CA ASN A 163 -19.20 -11.87 6.91
C ASN A 163 -20.14 -12.40 5.81
N GLN A 164 -21.42 -12.58 6.11
CA GLN A 164 -22.41 -12.93 5.09
C GLN A 164 -22.46 -11.92 3.95
N ALA A 165 -22.39 -10.62 4.27
CA ALA A 165 -22.39 -9.56 3.27
C ALA A 165 -21.11 -9.52 2.44
N ALA A 166 -19.97 -9.87 3.03
CA ALA A 166 -18.67 -9.87 2.37
C ALA A 166 -18.55 -10.93 1.27
N GLU A 167 -19.24 -12.09 1.42
CA GLU A 167 -19.25 -13.18 0.44
C GLU A 167 -19.66 -12.69 -0.96
N GLY A 168 -20.68 -11.82 -1.03
CA GLY A 168 -21.18 -11.26 -2.30
C GLY A 168 -20.24 -10.28 -3.00
N CYS A 169 -19.09 -9.93 -2.37
CA CYS A 169 -18.08 -9.06 -2.94
C CYS A 169 -16.82 -9.81 -3.41
N LEU A 170 -16.69 -11.10 -3.13
CA LEU A 170 -15.52 -11.90 -3.48
C LEU A 170 -15.47 -12.17 -4.99
N GLY A 171 -14.24 -12.37 -5.50
CA GLY A 171 -14.00 -12.67 -6.91
C GLY A 171 -13.58 -11.45 -7.73
N GLU A 172 -13.57 -11.61 -9.06
CA GLU A 172 -13.24 -10.55 -10.00
C GLU A 172 -14.47 -9.70 -10.31
N HIS A 173 -14.40 -8.42 -10.00
CA HIS A 173 -15.48 -7.46 -10.20
C HIS A 173 -14.93 -6.09 -10.62
N ASP A 174 -15.81 -5.28 -11.21
CA ASP A 174 -15.59 -3.84 -11.37
C ASP A 174 -15.99 -3.11 -10.08
N PHE A 175 -14.98 -2.73 -9.28
CA PHE A 175 -15.16 -2.02 -8.01
C PHE A 175 -15.38 -0.50 -8.18
N ALA A 176 -15.84 -0.02 -9.34
CA ALA A 176 -16.06 1.41 -9.58
C ALA A 176 -16.92 2.09 -8.51
N ALA A 177 -17.93 1.38 -7.96
CA ALA A 177 -18.79 1.88 -6.88
C ALA A 177 -18.04 2.17 -5.57
N PHE A 178 -16.93 1.47 -5.32
CA PHE A 178 -16.12 1.60 -4.10
C PHE A 178 -14.81 2.38 -4.32
N CYS A 179 -14.57 2.89 -5.53
CA CYS A 179 -13.34 3.57 -5.87
C CYS A 179 -13.54 5.06 -6.17
N ARG A 180 -12.54 5.86 -5.86
CA ARG A 180 -12.41 7.18 -6.46
C ARG A 180 -11.87 7.01 -7.88
N ARG A 181 -12.68 7.36 -8.88
CA ARG A 181 -12.30 7.25 -10.29
C ARG A 181 -11.04 8.05 -10.60
N ARG A 182 -10.18 7.47 -11.43
CA ARG A 182 -9.01 8.13 -12.03
C ARG A 182 -9.00 7.80 -13.51
N ASP A 183 -8.77 8.78 -14.34
CA ASP A 183 -8.71 8.61 -15.79
C ASP A 183 -7.56 7.64 -16.16
N GLY A 184 -7.82 6.72 -17.07
CA GLY A 184 -6.86 5.71 -17.53
C GLY A 184 -6.55 4.58 -16.54
N ALA A 185 -7.21 4.52 -15.37
CA ALA A 185 -7.01 3.44 -14.40
C ALA A 185 -8.22 2.48 -14.38
N SER A 186 -7.97 1.18 -14.59
CA SER A 186 -8.99 0.14 -14.42
C SER A 186 -9.44 0.04 -12.96
N THR A 187 -10.74 -0.19 -12.74
CA THR A 187 -11.36 -0.49 -11.43
C THR A 187 -11.65 -1.98 -11.25
N VAL A 188 -11.37 -2.80 -12.28
CA VAL A 188 -11.53 -4.26 -12.20
C VAL A 188 -10.43 -4.84 -11.30
N ARG A 189 -10.84 -5.57 -10.25
CA ARG A 189 -9.95 -6.21 -9.26
C ARG A 189 -10.48 -7.59 -8.90
N THR A 190 -9.56 -8.45 -8.44
CA THR A 190 -9.92 -9.74 -7.85
C THR A 190 -9.79 -9.64 -6.34
N LEU A 191 -10.94 -9.59 -5.64
CA LEU A 191 -10.99 -9.64 -4.18
C LEU A 191 -10.89 -11.11 -3.75
N LEU A 192 -9.75 -11.48 -3.14
CA LEU A 192 -9.42 -12.85 -2.78
C LEU A 192 -9.95 -13.26 -1.42
N ARG A 193 -10.02 -12.30 -0.49
CA ARG A 193 -10.49 -12.51 0.88
C ARG A 193 -11.06 -11.21 1.44
N LEU A 194 -12.19 -11.33 2.13
CA LEU A 194 -12.80 -10.27 2.92
C LEU A 194 -13.57 -10.92 4.04
N ASP A 195 -12.99 -10.96 5.23
CA ASP A 195 -13.64 -11.55 6.41
C ASP A 195 -13.39 -10.70 7.64
N TRP A 196 -14.27 -10.84 8.60
CA TRP A 196 -14.23 -10.17 9.88
C TRP A 196 -14.07 -11.19 11.01
N THR A 197 -13.22 -10.84 11.94
CA THR A 197 -13.03 -11.59 13.18
C THR A 197 -13.16 -10.65 14.38
N ARG A 198 -13.25 -11.22 15.57
CA ARG A 198 -13.27 -10.47 16.82
C ARG A 198 -12.12 -10.93 17.71
N PRO A 199 -10.89 -10.42 17.47
CA PRO A 199 -9.71 -10.82 18.25
C PRO A 199 -9.80 -10.42 19.73
N GLU A 200 -10.55 -9.35 20.03
CA GLU A 200 -10.82 -8.86 21.38
C GLU A 200 -12.33 -8.60 21.54
N PRO A 201 -12.86 -8.61 22.75
CA PRO A 201 -14.32 -8.49 22.99
C PRO A 201 -14.97 -7.27 22.33
N VAL A 202 -14.24 -6.16 22.19
CA VAL A 202 -14.74 -4.88 21.65
C VAL A 202 -14.07 -4.46 20.36
N VAL A 203 -13.16 -5.27 19.82
CA VAL A 203 -12.47 -4.98 18.56
C VAL A 203 -12.90 -5.97 17.48
N ALA A 204 -13.49 -5.45 16.41
CA ALA A 204 -13.70 -6.16 15.16
C ALA A 204 -12.57 -5.85 14.17
N GLU A 205 -12.00 -6.86 13.52
CA GLU A 205 -10.93 -6.71 12.56
C GLU A 205 -11.32 -7.34 11.22
N ALA A 206 -11.26 -6.54 10.15
CA ALA A 206 -11.36 -7.04 8.78
C ALA A 206 -10.00 -7.48 8.27
N THR A 207 -9.93 -8.62 7.60
CA THR A 207 -8.84 -9.03 6.72
C THR A 207 -9.28 -8.87 5.27
N VAL A 208 -8.55 -8.07 4.50
CA VAL A 208 -8.87 -7.79 3.09
C VAL A 208 -7.67 -8.12 2.21
N VAL A 209 -7.84 -9.08 1.29
CA VAL A 209 -6.79 -9.51 0.35
C VAL A 209 -7.29 -9.36 -1.08
N ALA A 210 -6.52 -8.70 -1.92
CA ALA A 210 -6.80 -8.58 -3.35
C ALA A 210 -5.52 -8.56 -4.17
N ASP A 211 -5.62 -8.82 -5.46
CA ASP A 211 -4.52 -8.69 -6.40
C ASP A 211 -4.00 -7.25 -6.51
N ALA A 212 -4.88 -6.28 -6.40
CA ALA A 212 -4.59 -4.84 -6.29
C ALA A 212 -5.82 -4.12 -5.72
N PHE A 213 -5.63 -2.86 -5.31
CA PHE A 213 -6.71 -2.01 -4.84
C PHE A 213 -6.76 -0.71 -5.64
N CYS A 214 -7.95 -0.23 -5.97
CA CYS A 214 -8.13 1.14 -6.44
C CYS A 214 -8.32 2.11 -5.27
N HIS A 215 -8.17 3.40 -5.54
CA HIS A 215 -8.17 4.46 -4.53
C HIS A 215 -9.45 4.42 -3.67
N ASN A 216 -9.31 4.36 -2.37
CA ASN A 216 -10.37 4.24 -1.35
C ASN A 216 -11.11 2.89 -1.30
N MET A 217 -10.82 1.90 -2.15
CA MET A 217 -11.58 0.66 -2.26
C MET A 217 -11.80 -0.03 -0.91
N VAL A 218 -10.74 -0.33 -0.16
CA VAL A 218 -10.85 -1.01 1.15
C VAL A 218 -11.72 -0.22 2.11
N ARG A 219 -11.48 1.09 2.21
CA ARG A 219 -12.20 1.97 3.14
C ARG A 219 -13.68 2.11 2.79
N ALA A 220 -14.04 2.09 1.51
CA ALA A 220 -15.43 2.12 1.07
C ALA A 220 -16.13 0.77 1.28
N LEU A 221 -15.46 -0.36 1.01
CA LEU A 221 -15.97 -1.71 1.32
C LEU A 221 -16.22 -1.86 2.82
N VAL A 222 -15.25 -1.51 3.65
CA VAL A 222 -15.41 -1.51 5.10
C VAL A 222 -16.59 -0.62 5.52
N GLY A 223 -16.71 0.58 4.96
CA GLY A 223 -17.82 1.48 5.26
C GLY A 223 -19.19 0.88 4.94
N ALA A 224 -19.31 0.17 3.83
CA ALA A 224 -20.53 -0.54 3.47
C ALA A 224 -20.83 -1.70 4.45
N LEU A 225 -19.80 -2.48 4.82
CA LEU A 225 -19.96 -3.59 5.76
C LEU A 225 -20.28 -3.12 7.18
N LEU A 226 -19.75 -1.98 7.63
CA LEU A 226 -20.14 -1.38 8.92
C LEU A 226 -21.63 -1.01 8.95
N LYS A 227 -22.23 -0.60 7.82
CA LYS A 227 -23.67 -0.35 7.69
C LYS A 227 -24.52 -1.62 7.77
N VAL A 228 -23.96 -2.75 7.40
CA VAL A 228 -24.60 -4.05 7.64
C VAL A 228 -24.44 -4.47 9.10
N GLY A 229 -23.23 -4.32 9.63
CA GLY A 229 -22.95 -4.71 11.03
C GLY A 229 -23.73 -3.93 12.07
N ASP A 230 -24.04 -2.64 11.82
CA ASP A 230 -24.86 -1.82 12.71
C ASP A 230 -26.39 -1.97 12.45
N GLY A 231 -26.79 -2.87 11.54
CA GLY A 231 -28.17 -3.12 11.18
C GLY A 231 -28.83 -2.07 10.28
N SER A 232 -28.10 -1.02 9.83
CA SER A 232 -28.67 0.04 8.99
C SER A 232 -28.95 -0.42 7.56
N ARG A 233 -28.33 -1.52 7.11
CA ARG A 233 -28.48 -2.11 5.77
C ARG A 233 -28.52 -3.62 5.83
N PRO A 234 -29.30 -4.27 4.93
CA PRO A 234 -29.32 -5.73 4.88
C PRO A 234 -28.04 -6.33 4.31
N PRO A 235 -27.68 -7.60 4.60
CA PRO A 235 -26.47 -8.25 4.12
C PRO A 235 -26.29 -8.26 2.59
N GLY A 236 -27.36 -8.29 1.81
CA GLY A 236 -27.26 -8.24 0.34
C GLY A 236 -26.90 -6.86 -0.26
N TRP A 237 -26.94 -5.79 0.56
CA TRP A 237 -26.76 -4.43 0.04
C TRP A 237 -25.35 -4.13 -0.53
N PRO A 238 -24.22 -4.55 0.07
CA PRO A 238 -22.90 -4.31 -0.52
C PRO A 238 -22.72 -4.91 -1.92
N ALA A 239 -23.29 -6.11 -2.17
CA ALA A 239 -23.28 -6.74 -3.49
C ALA A 239 -24.14 -5.98 -4.49
N GLN A 240 -25.28 -5.41 -4.08
CA GLN A 240 -26.11 -4.55 -4.93
C GLN A 240 -25.38 -3.26 -5.32
N VAL A 241 -24.67 -2.62 -4.36
CA VAL A 241 -23.82 -1.44 -4.62
C VAL A 241 -22.71 -1.79 -5.61
N LEU A 242 -22.07 -2.94 -5.46
CA LEU A 242 -21.04 -3.45 -6.36
C LEU A 242 -21.58 -3.61 -7.79
N ALA A 243 -22.73 -4.29 -7.92
CA ALA A 243 -23.38 -4.54 -9.22
C ALA A 243 -23.80 -3.27 -9.95
N ALA A 244 -24.19 -2.23 -9.20
CA ALA A 244 -24.59 -0.95 -9.77
C ALA A 244 -23.42 -0.18 -10.42
N ARG A 245 -22.19 -0.44 -10.07
CA ARG A 245 -20.96 0.24 -10.55
C ARG A 245 -20.97 1.76 -10.41
N VAL A 246 -21.92 2.29 -9.68
CA VAL A 246 -22.08 3.71 -9.38
C VAL A 246 -21.91 3.93 -7.88
N ARG A 247 -21.18 4.98 -7.50
CA ARG A 247 -20.95 5.28 -6.10
C ARG A 247 -22.26 5.58 -5.37
N ASP A 248 -22.53 4.79 -4.33
CA ASP A 248 -23.66 5.04 -3.44
C ASP A 248 -23.21 5.96 -2.30
N PRO A 249 -23.82 7.15 -2.11
CA PRO A 249 -23.51 8.04 -0.99
C PRO A 249 -23.72 7.41 0.39
N ALA A 250 -24.58 6.36 0.49
CA ALA A 250 -24.82 5.63 1.71
C ALA A 250 -23.66 4.67 2.08
N ALA A 251 -22.73 4.38 1.15
CA ALA A 251 -21.50 3.63 1.39
C ALA A 251 -20.34 4.59 1.73
N PRO A 252 -20.13 4.95 3.01
CA PRO A 252 -19.13 5.94 3.40
C PRO A 252 -17.72 5.42 3.19
N VAL A 253 -16.78 6.32 2.89
CA VAL A 253 -15.34 6.01 3.01
C VAL A 253 -14.93 6.25 4.45
N VAL A 254 -14.71 5.19 5.20
CA VAL A 254 -14.33 5.29 6.62
C VAL A 254 -12.94 5.92 6.81
N ALA A 255 -12.67 6.38 8.03
CA ALA A 255 -11.42 7.04 8.39
C ALA A 255 -10.18 6.17 8.05
N PRO A 256 -9.05 6.78 7.67
CA PRO A 256 -7.87 6.02 7.22
C PRO A 256 -7.14 5.31 8.37
N HIS A 257 -7.18 5.84 9.59
CA HIS A 257 -6.38 5.37 10.71
C HIS A 257 -6.71 3.96 11.21
N GLY A 258 -7.89 3.39 10.88
CA GLY A 258 -8.16 1.98 11.14
C GLY A 258 -7.45 1.03 10.16
N LEU A 259 -6.92 1.55 9.02
CA LEU A 259 -6.38 0.75 7.93
C LEU A 259 -4.86 0.60 8.03
N CYS A 260 -4.39 -0.64 7.94
CA CYS A 260 -2.98 -0.98 7.89
C CYS A 260 -2.67 -1.95 6.73
N LEU A 261 -1.68 -1.63 5.89
CA LEU A 261 -1.10 -2.58 4.95
C LEU A 261 -0.22 -3.56 5.72
N GLU A 262 -0.69 -4.79 5.87
CA GLU A 262 -0.01 -5.81 6.67
C GLU A 262 1.05 -6.57 5.87
N GLU A 263 0.81 -6.79 4.56
CA GLU A 263 1.69 -7.63 3.76
C GLU A 263 1.51 -7.41 2.26
N VAL A 264 2.60 -7.59 1.51
CA VAL A 264 2.62 -7.66 0.04
C VAL A 264 3.19 -9.01 -0.38
N GLY A 265 2.40 -9.81 -1.10
CA GLY A 265 2.80 -11.12 -1.58
C GLY A 265 3.47 -11.06 -2.94
N TYR A 266 4.54 -11.84 -3.08
CA TYR A 266 5.30 -12.03 -4.33
C TYR A 266 5.37 -13.51 -4.67
N PRO A 267 5.49 -13.87 -5.96
CA PRO A 267 5.74 -15.25 -6.36
C PRO A 267 7.19 -15.68 -6.01
N ALA A 268 7.51 -16.94 -6.23
CA ALA A 268 8.89 -17.41 -6.17
C ALA A 268 9.82 -16.61 -7.11
N ASP A 269 11.09 -16.45 -6.74
CA ASP A 269 12.05 -15.57 -7.41
C ASP A 269 12.15 -15.83 -8.93
N ALA A 270 12.11 -17.10 -9.36
CA ALA A 270 12.14 -17.46 -10.78
C ALA A 270 10.96 -16.91 -11.60
N SER A 271 9.85 -16.55 -10.96
CA SER A 271 8.62 -16.06 -11.62
C SER A 271 8.46 -14.54 -11.56
N LEU A 272 9.35 -13.80 -10.86
CA LEU A 272 9.22 -12.37 -10.64
C LEU A 272 9.16 -11.55 -11.93
N ALA A 273 10.08 -11.81 -12.87
CA ALA A 273 10.18 -11.11 -14.15
C ALA A 273 8.95 -11.37 -15.04
N ALA A 274 8.53 -12.64 -15.14
CA ALA A 274 7.35 -13.03 -15.92
C ALA A 274 6.08 -12.37 -15.35
N ARG A 275 5.93 -12.37 -14.03
CA ARG A 275 4.80 -11.72 -13.35
C ARG A 275 4.80 -10.22 -13.61
N ALA A 276 5.95 -9.54 -13.50
CA ALA A 276 6.06 -8.11 -13.74
C ALA A 276 5.66 -7.73 -15.16
N THR A 277 6.05 -8.53 -16.16
CA THR A 277 5.67 -8.34 -17.56
C THR A 277 4.16 -8.51 -17.77
N ALA A 278 3.58 -9.59 -17.26
CA ALA A 278 2.15 -9.86 -17.35
C ALA A 278 1.30 -8.76 -16.68
N ALA A 279 1.76 -8.22 -15.54
CA ALA A 279 1.03 -7.20 -14.79
C ALA A 279 1.05 -5.80 -15.44
N ARG A 280 2.01 -5.51 -16.32
CA ARG A 280 2.06 -4.25 -17.09
C ARG A 280 1.01 -4.19 -18.20
N ASN A 281 0.54 -5.35 -18.69
CA ASN A 281 -0.55 -5.41 -19.63
C ASN A 281 -1.81 -4.85 -18.97
N LEU A 282 -2.40 -3.82 -19.58
CA LEU A 282 -3.65 -3.22 -19.08
C LEU A 282 -4.76 -4.27 -19.12
N ARG A 283 -5.45 -4.49 -18.01
CA ARG A 283 -6.69 -5.24 -17.98
C ARG A 283 -7.73 -4.46 -18.77
N ALA A 284 -8.14 -4.97 -19.92
CA ALA A 284 -9.25 -4.42 -20.67
C ALA A 284 -10.52 -4.51 -19.80
N VAL A 285 -11.28 -3.43 -19.73
CA VAL A 285 -12.63 -3.47 -19.13
C VAL A 285 -13.47 -4.36 -20.04
N PRO A 286 -14.11 -5.43 -19.56
CA PRO A 286 -15.04 -6.19 -20.38
C PRO A 286 -16.11 -5.24 -20.92
N PRO A 287 -16.54 -5.38 -22.19
CA PRO A 287 -17.68 -4.60 -22.70
C PRO A 287 -18.88 -4.82 -21.78
N ALA A 288 -19.62 -3.76 -21.52
CA ALA A 288 -20.86 -3.89 -20.78
C ALA A 288 -21.79 -4.86 -21.53
N PRO A 289 -22.54 -5.74 -20.81
CA PRO A 289 -23.47 -6.69 -21.44
C PRO A 289 -24.60 -5.98 -22.17
#